data_0dd118755e247f2616760a93d8b57f8a
#
_entry.id   0dd118755e247f2616760a93d8b57f8a
#
_cell.length_a   1.000
_cell.length_b   1.000
_cell.length_c   1.000
_cell.angle_alpha   90.00
_cell.angle_beta   90.00
_cell.angle_gamma   90.00
#
_symmetry.space_group_name_H-M   'P 1'
#
loop_
_entity.id
_entity.type
_entity.pdbx_description
1 polymer ?
#
loop_
_entity_poly.entity_id
_entity_poly.type
_entity_poly.pdbx_seq_one_letter_code
_entity_poly.pdbx_strand_id
1 'polypeptide(L)'
;GIAHRAVRNRGTIGGSLAHADPAADWVNTTVALNATFTVLGATGRRTIAAPDFFLGAFTSSLNDDEVLEKITIPRLSDEAAWGYYKICRKKGEFAEAIGILVVDPIRGYARAVMGAVDAPPIVLDDLARSIAEAGTARDINLDQVVQQALPDANPISLRHHCVALQRAIQQVYPS
;
A
#
# COMPACT_ATOMS: atom_id res chain seq x y z
N GLY A 1 -4.68 -2.70 13.90
CA GLY A 1 -4.53 -1.25 14.19
C GLY A 1 -3.12 -0.78 13.88
N ILE A 2 -2.96 0.50 13.58
CA ILE A 2 -1.67 1.13 13.27
C ILE A 2 -0.85 1.26 14.55
N ALA A 3 0.37 0.71 14.59
CA ALA A 3 1.37 0.85 15.64
C ALA A 3 0.86 0.73 17.10
N HIS A 4 1.71 0.97 18.08
CA HIS A 4 1.34 1.05 19.50
C HIS A 4 0.70 2.40 19.85
N ARG A 5 -0.11 2.45 20.92
CA ARG A 5 -0.81 3.68 21.36
C ARG A 5 0.15 4.86 21.56
N ALA A 6 1.32 4.62 22.11
CA ALA A 6 2.33 5.68 22.33
C ALA A 6 2.76 6.35 21.02
N VAL A 7 2.95 5.56 19.95
CA VAL A 7 3.29 6.07 18.62
C VAL A 7 2.14 6.87 18.04
N ARG A 8 0.89 6.34 18.11
CA ARG A 8 -0.29 7.06 17.61
C ARG A 8 -0.56 8.39 18.32
N ASN A 9 -0.19 8.50 19.59
CA ASN A 9 -0.41 9.72 20.35
C ASN A 9 0.56 10.86 19.96
N ARG A 10 1.68 10.54 19.31
CA ARG A 10 2.72 11.49 18.94
C ARG A 10 3.01 11.54 17.44
N GLY A 11 2.76 10.46 16.72
CA GLY A 11 2.97 10.37 15.28
C GLY A 11 1.90 11.13 14.49
N THR A 12 2.29 11.60 13.31
CA THR A 12 1.39 12.20 12.33
C THR A 12 1.40 11.37 11.03
N ILE A 13 0.33 11.49 10.24
CA ILE A 13 0.28 10.86 8.91
C ILE A 13 1.42 11.43 8.03
N GLY A 14 1.58 12.75 8.00
CA GLY A 14 2.63 13.40 7.22
C GLY A 14 4.03 12.94 7.61
N GLY A 15 4.30 12.83 8.92
CA GLY A 15 5.58 12.30 9.40
C GLY A 15 5.83 10.85 9.01
N SER A 16 4.81 9.99 9.05
CA SER A 16 4.92 8.60 8.60
C SER A 16 5.22 8.49 7.11
N LEU A 17 4.58 9.33 6.28
CA LEU A 17 4.80 9.35 4.84
C LEU A 17 6.18 9.94 4.48
N ALA A 18 6.59 11.03 5.12
CA ALA A 18 7.90 11.62 4.90
C ALA A 18 9.04 10.67 5.30
N HIS A 19 8.84 9.88 6.37
CA HIS A 19 9.78 8.86 6.82
C HIS A 19 9.92 7.68 5.84
N ALA A 20 8.87 7.40 5.06
CA ALA A 20 8.85 6.38 4.02
C ALA A 20 9.26 4.97 4.47
N ASP A 21 8.87 4.55 5.69
CA ASP A 21 9.06 3.17 6.15
C ASP A 21 8.18 2.22 5.34
N PRO A 22 8.74 1.23 4.61
CA PRO A 22 7.95 0.31 3.78
C PRO A 22 6.91 -0.51 4.55
N ALA A 23 7.15 -0.73 5.84
CA ALA A 23 6.24 -1.47 6.72
C ALA A 23 5.13 -0.58 7.32
N ALA A 24 5.13 0.72 7.02
CA ALA A 24 4.12 1.64 7.53
C ALA A 24 2.77 1.46 6.83
N ASP A 25 1.71 1.37 7.62
CA ASP A 25 0.33 1.26 7.11
C ASP A 25 -0.01 2.42 6.15
N TRP A 26 0.36 3.67 6.49
CA TRP A 26 0.03 4.86 5.70
C TRP A 26 0.71 4.90 4.34
N VAL A 27 1.98 4.48 4.24
CA VAL A 27 2.74 4.39 2.99
C VAL A 27 1.97 3.52 1.99
N ASN A 28 1.63 2.31 2.40
CA ASN A 28 0.96 1.34 1.54
C ASN A 28 -0.50 1.72 1.23
N THR A 29 -1.22 2.26 2.22
CA THR A 29 -2.62 2.69 2.03
C THR A 29 -2.74 3.87 1.08
N THR A 30 -1.85 4.87 1.14
CA THR A 30 -1.89 6.02 0.22
C THR A 30 -1.59 5.63 -1.21
N VAL A 31 -0.69 4.67 -1.44
CA VAL A 31 -0.44 4.09 -2.77
C VAL A 31 -1.67 3.33 -3.27
N ALA A 32 -2.28 2.49 -2.42
CA ALA A 32 -3.48 1.72 -2.77
C ALA A 32 -4.69 2.61 -3.11
N LEU A 33 -4.80 3.78 -2.48
CA LEU A 33 -5.88 4.74 -2.72
C LEU A 33 -5.55 5.76 -3.83
N ASN A 34 -4.42 5.62 -4.51
CA ASN A 34 -3.96 6.57 -5.53
C ASN A 34 -3.95 8.03 -5.03
N ALA A 35 -3.48 8.23 -3.81
CA ALA A 35 -3.37 9.55 -3.22
C ALA A 35 -2.38 10.43 -3.98
N THR A 36 -2.51 11.75 -3.80
CA THR A 36 -1.53 12.72 -4.27
C THR A 36 -1.04 13.56 -3.11
N PHE A 37 0.22 13.95 -3.16
CA PHE A 37 0.89 14.74 -2.14
C PHE A 37 1.23 16.11 -2.70
N THR A 38 0.85 17.18 -1.99
CA THR A 38 1.35 18.53 -2.25
C THR A 38 2.54 18.77 -1.35
N VAL A 39 3.66 19.09 -1.97
CA VAL A 39 4.93 19.38 -1.32
C VAL A 39 5.23 20.87 -1.48
N LEU A 40 5.66 21.53 -0.41
CA LEU A 40 6.04 22.93 -0.36
C LEU A 40 7.53 23.03 -0.07
N GLY A 41 8.25 23.73 -0.96
CA GLY A 41 9.66 24.09 -0.81
C GLY A 41 9.90 25.58 -1.07
N ALA A 42 11.15 26.00 -1.06
CA ALA A 42 11.55 27.39 -1.28
C ALA A 42 11.12 27.93 -2.67
N THR A 43 11.02 27.06 -3.67
CA THR A 43 10.62 27.41 -5.05
C THR A 43 9.11 27.34 -5.29
N GLY A 44 8.31 26.98 -4.30
CA GLY A 44 6.86 26.88 -4.41
C GLY A 44 6.33 25.48 -4.14
N ARG A 45 5.14 25.19 -4.69
CA ARG A 45 4.43 23.92 -4.52
C ARG A 45 4.56 23.03 -5.73
N ARG A 46 4.69 21.73 -5.49
CA ARG A 46 4.55 20.70 -6.52
C ARG A 46 3.66 19.57 -6.03
N THR A 47 3.03 18.84 -6.95
CA THR A 47 2.16 17.71 -6.64
C THR A 47 2.79 16.43 -7.17
N ILE A 48 2.77 15.36 -6.37
CA ILE A 48 3.38 14.07 -6.68
C ILE A 48 2.35 12.98 -6.41
N ALA A 49 2.20 12.01 -7.30
CA ALA A 49 1.37 10.84 -7.03
C ALA A 49 2.03 9.95 -5.95
N ALA A 50 1.24 9.29 -5.12
CA ALA A 50 1.77 8.47 -4.04
C ALA A 50 2.73 7.35 -4.52
N PRO A 51 2.49 6.66 -5.65
CA PRO A 51 3.46 5.69 -6.16
C PRO A 51 4.83 6.29 -6.52
N ASP A 52 4.87 7.55 -6.96
CA ASP A 52 6.09 8.24 -7.39
C ASP A 52 6.80 8.96 -6.22
N PHE A 53 6.14 9.05 -5.07
CA PHE A 53 6.67 9.73 -3.90
C PHE A 53 7.68 8.85 -3.13
N PHE A 54 7.47 7.55 -3.09
CA PHE A 54 8.34 6.59 -2.38
C PHE A 54 9.39 6.04 -3.34
N LEU A 55 10.66 6.38 -3.11
CA LEU A 55 11.77 5.99 -3.99
C LEU A 55 12.50 4.73 -3.52
N GLY A 56 12.33 4.36 -2.26
CA GLY A 56 12.96 3.21 -1.63
C GLY A 56 12.60 3.11 -0.16
N ALA A 57 13.17 2.13 0.51
CA ALA A 57 13.04 2.03 1.96
C ALA A 57 13.63 3.28 2.63
N PHE A 58 12.82 3.94 3.46
CA PHE A 58 13.18 5.19 4.15
C PHE A 58 13.63 6.33 3.23
N THR A 59 13.19 6.29 1.96
CA THR A 59 13.57 7.28 0.95
C THR A 59 12.33 7.80 0.25
N SER A 60 12.06 9.08 0.40
CA SER A 60 10.99 9.79 -0.30
C SER A 60 11.56 10.76 -1.34
N SER A 61 10.69 11.28 -2.20
CA SER A 61 11.05 12.28 -3.22
C SER A 61 11.12 13.72 -2.67
N LEU A 62 11.06 13.90 -1.34
CA LEU A 62 11.26 15.21 -0.71
C LEU A 62 12.72 15.66 -0.84
N ASN A 63 12.93 16.92 -1.23
CA ASN A 63 14.22 17.57 -1.08
C ASN A 63 14.43 18.06 0.36
N ASP A 64 15.66 18.39 0.73
CA ASP A 64 16.03 18.80 2.09
C ASP A 64 15.29 20.05 2.60
N ASP A 65 14.87 20.94 1.68
CA ASP A 65 14.14 22.18 1.97
C ASP A 65 12.62 22.03 1.79
N GLU A 66 12.11 20.81 1.56
CA GLU A 66 10.69 20.57 1.29
C GLU A 66 9.96 19.94 2.47
N VAL A 67 8.70 20.27 2.58
CA VAL A 67 7.77 19.64 3.54
C VAL A 67 6.53 19.11 2.84
N LEU A 68 6.02 17.97 3.32
CA LEU A 68 4.72 17.45 2.90
C LEU A 68 3.61 18.31 3.50
N GLU A 69 3.00 19.17 2.67
CA GLU A 69 2.00 20.14 3.10
C GLU A 69 0.59 19.53 3.14
N LYS A 70 0.24 18.71 2.14
CA LYS A 70 -1.12 18.20 1.97
C LYS A 70 -1.13 16.79 1.37
N ILE A 71 -2.07 16.00 1.86
CA ILE A 71 -2.40 14.68 1.31
C ILE A 71 -3.82 14.77 0.75
N THR A 72 -3.99 14.45 -0.52
CA THR A 72 -5.29 14.38 -1.19
C THR A 72 -5.59 12.94 -1.53
N ILE A 73 -6.68 12.41 -0.98
CA ILE A 73 -7.14 11.04 -1.24
C ILE A 73 -8.41 11.13 -2.08
N PRO A 74 -8.47 10.48 -3.27
CA PRO A 74 -9.69 10.42 -4.05
C PRO A 74 -10.81 9.77 -3.24
N ARG A 75 -12.00 10.37 -3.26
CA ARG A 75 -13.17 9.76 -2.62
C ARG A 75 -13.61 8.55 -3.44
N LEU A 76 -13.70 7.41 -2.81
CA LEU A 76 -14.28 6.21 -3.41
C LEU A 76 -15.82 6.34 -3.47
N SER A 77 -16.46 5.57 -4.36
CA SER A 77 -17.92 5.45 -4.40
C SER A 77 -18.45 4.64 -3.22
N ASP A 78 -19.76 4.69 -3.01
CA ASP A 78 -20.39 3.90 -1.94
C ASP A 78 -20.44 2.39 -2.27
N GLU A 79 -20.17 2.00 -3.52
CA GLU A 79 -20.04 0.61 -3.97
C GLU A 79 -18.60 0.08 -3.93
N ALA A 80 -17.66 0.93 -3.56
CA ALA A 80 -16.27 0.50 -3.45
C ALA A 80 -16.08 -0.50 -2.32
N ALA A 81 -15.29 -1.53 -2.59
CA ALA A 81 -14.87 -2.53 -1.61
C ALA A 81 -13.34 -2.51 -1.48
N TRP A 82 -12.86 -2.82 -0.29
CA TRP A 82 -11.44 -2.87 -0.01
C TRP A 82 -11.11 -3.95 1.01
N GLY A 83 -9.94 -4.51 0.88
CA GLY A 83 -9.35 -5.44 1.82
C GLY A 83 -7.95 -5.00 2.19
N TYR A 84 -7.61 -5.15 3.46
CA TYR A 84 -6.30 -4.86 4.00
C TYR A 84 -5.91 -5.97 4.98
N TYR A 85 -4.76 -6.57 4.77
CA TYR A 85 -4.23 -7.54 5.71
C TYR A 85 -2.73 -7.36 5.89
N LYS A 86 -2.26 -7.46 7.13
CA LYS A 86 -0.84 -7.46 7.43
C LYS A 86 -0.45 -8.60 8.35
N ILE A 87 0.73 -9.13 8.11
CA ILE A 87 1.39 -10.10 8.98
C ILE A 87 2.40 -9.34 9.83
N CYS A 88 2.33 -9.54 11.14
CA CYS A 88 3.29 -9.01 12.11
C CYS A 88 3.40 -10.00 13.28
N ARG A 89 4.54 -10.06 13.95
CA ARG A 89 4.76 -10.99 15.08
C ARG A 89 3.83 -10.72 16.24
N LYS A 90 3.62 -9.43 16.56
CA LYS A 90 2.70 -8.99 17.62
C LYS A 90 1.90 -7.78 17.16
N LYS A 91 0.69 -7.62 17.69
CA LYS A 91 -0.16 -6.48 17.42
C LYS A 91 0.54 -5.17 17.80
N GLY A 92 0.67 -4.28 16.82
CA GLY A 92 1.32 -2.98 16.98
C GLY A 92 2.79 -2.93 16.54
N GLU A 93 3.41 -4.07 16.24
CA GLU A 93 4.75 -4.12 15.63
C GLU A 93 4.68 -3.82 14.13
N PHE A 94 5.86 -3.61 13.52
CA PHE A 94 6.03 -3.45 12.09
C PHE A 94 5.54 -4.70 11.35
N ALA A 95 5.01 -4.47 10.15
CA ALA A 95 4.57 -5.55 9.29
C ALA A 95 5.76 -6.29 8.67
N GLU A 96 5.63 -7.62 8.55
CA GLU A 96 6.52 -8.46 7.76
C GLU A 96 5.99 -8.66 6.33
N ALA A 97 4.69 -8.45 6.13
CA ALA A 97 4.04 -8.40 4.82
C ALA A 97 2.73 -7.62 4.93
N ILE A 98 2.40 -6.88 3.89
CA ILE A 98 1.14 -6.16 3.73
C ILE A 98 0.53 -6.54 2.38
N GLY A 99 -0.76 -6.88 2.37
CA GLY A 99 -1.57 -7.03 1.16
C GLY A 99 -2.76 -6.08 1.23
N ILE A 100 -3.03 -5.40 0.11
CA ILE A 100 -4.18 -4.49 -0.04
C ILE A 100 -4.84 -4.77 -1.38
N LEU A 101 -6.18 -4.75 -1.40
CA LEU A 101 -6.97 -4.68 -2.63
C LEU A 101 -8.02 -3.59 -2.46
N VAL A 102 -8.15 -2.71 -3.45
CA VAL A 102 -9.21 -1.71 -3.53
C VAL A 102 -9.89 -1.89 -4.89
N VAL A 103 -11.21 -1.96 -4.89
CA VAL A 103 -12.02 -2.04 -6.10
C VAL A 103 -13.17 -1.04 -5.99
N ASP A 104 -13.33 -0.19 -6.99
CA ASP A 104 -14.44 0.76 -7.13
C ASP A 104 -15.04 0.60 -8.54
N PRO A 105 -16.10 -0.22 -8.69
CA PRO A 105 -16.67 -0.51 -9.99
C PRO A 105 -17.29 0.73 -10.66
N ILE A 106 -17.84 1.66 -9.86
CA ILE A 106 -18.45 2.89 -10.40
C ILE A 106 -17.40 3.81 -11.02
N ARG A 107 -16.18 3.81 -10.47
CA ARG A 107 -15.08 4.65 -10.96
C ARG A 107 -14.14 3.91 -11.91
N GLY A 108 -14.39 2.62 -12.18
CA GLY A 108 -13.49 1.77 -12.95
C GLY A 108 -12.09 1.66 -12.33
N TYR A 109 -12.02 1.71 -10.99
CA TYR A 109 -10.76 1.68 -10.27
C TYR A 109 -10.54 0.31 -9.61
N ALA A 110 -9.39 -0.28 -9.87
CA ALA A 110 -8.93 -1.48 -9.17
C ALA A 110 -7.41 -1.39 -8.97
N ARG A 111 -6.96 -1.58 -7.74
CA ARG A 111 -5.54 -1.60 -7.39
C ARG A 111 -5.26 -2.61 -6.28
N ALA A 112 -4.25 -3.44 -6.50
CA ALA A 112 -3.65 -4.25 -5.45
C ALA A 112 -2.24 -3.75 -5.12
N VAL A 113 -1.86 -3.86 -3.85
CA VAL A 113 -0.55 -3.40 -3.38
C VAL A 113 0.04 -4.45 -2.44
N MET A 114 1.31 -4.75 -2.63
CA MET A 114 2.14 -5.44 -1.65
C MET A 114 3.08 -4.45 -0.98
N GLY A 115 3.11 -4.45 0.35
CA GLY A 115 3.97 -3.61 1.17
C GLY A 115 4.77 -4.40 2.19
N ALA A 116 5.58 -3.71 2.97
CA ALA A 116 6.59 -4.29 3.84
C ALA A 116 7.63 -5.08 3.04
N VAL A 117 8.01 -4.56 1.89
CA VAL A 117 9.08 -5.04 1.02
C VAL A 117 10.29 -4.12 1.18
N ASP A 118 11.49 -4.59 0.86
CA ASP A 118 12.71 -3.76 0.92
C ASP A 118 12.85 -2.86 -0.32
N ALA A 119 11.74 -2.19 -0.66
CA ALA A 119 11.54 -1.35 -1.85
C ALA A 119 10.32 -0.44 -1.63
N PRO A 120 9.97 0.46 -2.58
CA PRO A 120 8.66 1.11 -2.59
C PRO A 120 7.52 0.08 -2.63
N PRO A 121 6.30 0.43 -2.19
CA PRO A 121 5.14 -0.45 -2.32
C PRO A 121 4.96 -0.97 -3.76
N ILE A 122 4.80 -2.26 -3.92
CA ILE A 122 4.65 -2.88 -5.24
C ILE A 122 3.18 -2.82 -5.65
N VAL A 123 2.90 -2.15 -6.76
CA VAL A 123 1.57 -2.01 -7.35
C VAL A 123 1.31 -3.15 -8.33
N LEU A 124 0.17 -3.83 -8.18
CA LEU A 124 -0.25 -5.00 -8.98
C LEU A 124 -1.60 -4.70 -9.66
N ASP A 125 -1.65 -3.66 -10.49
CA ASP A 125 -2.90 -3.19 -11.12
C ASP A 125 -3.50 -4.23 -12.10
N ASP A 126 -2.67 -5.01 -12.81
CA ASP A 126 -3.14 -6.08 -13.70
C ASP A 126 -3.83 -7.20 -12.91
N LEU A 127 -3.26 -7.60 -11.79
CA LEU A 127 -3.89 -8.54 -10.87
C LEU A 127 -5.23 -8.00 -10.36
N ALA A 128 -5.26 -6.75 -9.93
CA ALA A 128 -6.47 -6.13 -9.39
C ALA A 128 -7.59 -6.07 -10.44
N ARG A 129 -7.28 -5.70 -11.68
CA ARG A 129 -8.23 -5.69 -12.79
C ARG A 129 -8.77 -7.08 -13.08
N SER A 130 -7.91 -8.07 -13.21
CA SER A 130 -8.32 -9.45 -13.45
C SER A 130 -9.27 -9.98 -12.38
N ILE A 131 -8.99 -9.67 -11.10
CA ILE A 131 -9.85 -10.04 -9.97
C ILE A 131 -11.18 -9.29 -10.04
N ALA A 132 -11.17 -7.98 -10.33
CA ALA A 132 -12.38 -7.16 -10.39
C ALA A 132 -13.31 -7.59 -11.54
N GLU A 133 -12.75 -7.92 -12.71
CA GLU A 133 -13.48 -8.40 -13.87
C GLU A 133 -14.08 -9.80 -13.65
N ALA A 134 -13.31 -10.70 -13.03
CA ALA A 134 -13.77 -12.06 -12.74
C ALA A 134 -14.70 -12.16 -11.52
N GLY A 135 -14.68 -11.16 -10.64
CA GLY A 135 -15.36 -11.22 -9.32
C GLY A 135 -14.80 -12.27 -8.38
N THR A 136 -13.62 -12.78 -8.66
CA THR A 136 -12.95 -13.85 -7.88
C THR A 136 -11.45 -13.90 -8.19
N ALA A 137 -10.70 -14.51 -7.28
CA ALA A 137 -9.27 -14.82 -7.50
C ALA A 137 -9.00 -16.34 -7.56
N ARG A 138 -10.04 -17.17 -7.72
CA ARG A 138 -9.91 -18.65 -7.65
C ARG A 138 -8.94 -19.22 -8.69
N ASP A 139 -8.95 -18.68 -9.90
CA ASP A 139 -8.13 -19.17 -11.02
C ASP A 139 -6.77 -18.47 -11.12
N ILE A 140 -6.43 -17.64 -10.14
CA ILE A 140 -5.19 -16.86 -10.12
C ILE A 140 -4.15 -17.57 -9.26
N ASN A 141 -2.98 -17.85 -9.85
CA ASN A 141 -1.84 -18.37 -9.12
C ASN A 141 -1.10 -17.23 -8.39
N LEU A 142 -1.55 -16.92 -7.16
CA LEU A 142 -0.96 -15.85 -6.34
C LEU A 142 0.50 -16.14 -5.98
N ASP A 143 0.91 -17.40 -5.80
CA ASP A 143 2.32 -17.74 -5.54
C ASP A 143 3.21 -17.30 -6.70
N GLN A 144 2.76 -17.52 -7.93
CA GLN A 144 3.49 -17.08 -9.13
C GLN A 144 3.56 -15.55 -9.22
N VAL A 145 2.46 -14.85 -8.95
CA VAL A 145 2.41 -13.37 -8.96
C VAL A 145 3.40 -12.80 -7.94
N VAL A 146 3.38 -13.32 -6.72
CA VAL A 146 4.28 -12.89 -5.65
C VAL A 146 5.74 -13.21 -5.97
N GLN A 147 6.02 -14.40 -6.50
CA GLN A 147 7.37 -14.79 -6.91
C GLN A 147 7.93 -13.88 -8.02
N GLN A 148 7.10 -13.49 -8.98
CA GLN A 148 7.50 -12.56 -10.05
C GLN A 148 7.76 -11.15 -9.53
N ALA A 149 6.95 -10.70 -8.56
CA ALA A 149 7.10 -9.39 -7.96
C ALA A 149 8.28 -9.28 -6.97
N LEU A 150 8.68 -10.41 -6.36
CA LEU A 150 9.74 -10.52 -5.36
C LEU A 150 10.71 -11.66 -5.72
N PRO A 151 11.44 -11.57 -6.84
CA PRO A 151 12.26 -12.69 -7.34
C PRO A 151 13.38 -13.12 -6.38
N ASP A 152 13.92 -12.19 -5.61
CA ASP A 152 15.06 -12.41 -4.71
C ASP A 152 14.63 -12.66 -3.24
N ALA A 153 13.32 -12.70 -2.96
CA ALA A 153 12.83 -12.89 -1.61
C ALA A 153 12.99 -14.35 -1.15
N ASN A 154 13.27 -14.53 0.13
CA ASN A 154 13.34 -15.87 0.72
C ASN A 154 11.94 -16.53 0.79
N PRO A 155 11.84 -17.86 0.90
CA PRO A 155 10.56 -18.59 0.89
C PRO A 155 9.58 -18.17 1.99
N ILE A 156 10.06 -17.75 3.15
CA ILE A 156 9.20 -17.28 4.26
C ILE A 156 8.55 -15.96 3.90
N SER A 157 9.34 -15.01 3.36
CA SER A 157 8.84 -13.72 2.90
C SER A 157 7.81 -13.89 1.77
N LEU A 158 8.11 -14.72 0.77
CA LEU A 158 7.16 -15.04 -0.31
C LEU A 158 5.83 -15.57 0.24
N ARG A 159 5.91 -16.51 1.18
CA ARG A 159 4.71 -17.07 1.83
C ARG A 159 3.92 -16.03 2.60
N HIS A 160 4.59 -15.14 3.35
CA HIS A 160 3.92 -14.06 4.09
C HIS A 160 3.20 -13.11 3.14
N HIS A 161 3.84 -12.68 2.04
CA HIS A 161 3.22 -11.78 1.08
C HIS A 161 2.05 -12.44 0.34
N CYS A 162 2.18 -13.73 -0.05
CA CYS A 162 1.09 -14.49 -0.65
C CYS A 162 -0.14 -14.56 0.29
N VAL A 163 0.08 -14.92 1.57
CA VAL A 163 -1.00 -14.99 2.57
C VAL A 163 -1.61 -13.62 2.83
N ALA A 164 -0.80 -12.55 2.94
CA ALA A 164 -1.30 -11.21 3.15
C ALA A 164 -2.20 -10.75 2.01
N LEU A 165 -1.75 -10.96 0.77
CA LEU A 165 -2.52 -10.61 -0.42
C LEU A 165 -3.80 -11.44 -0.53
N GLN A 166 -3.72 -12.76 -0.34
CA GLN A 166 -4.88 -13.65 -0.34
C GLN A 166 -5.93 -13.22 0.69
N ARG A 167 -5.52 -12.89 1.91
CA ARG A 167 -6.43 -12.45 2.98
C ARG A 167 -7.06 -11.08 2.68
N ALA A 168 -6.33 -10.16 2.05
CA ALA A 168 -6.89 -8.90 1.60
C ALA A 168 -7.95 -9.13 0.50
N ILE A 169 -7.68 -9.99 -0.47
CA ILE A 169 -8.62 -10.35 -1.54
C ILE A 169 -9.89 -10.99 -0.96
N GLN A 170 -9.76 -11.90 -0.01
CA GLN A 170 -10.90 -12.58 0.64
C GLN A 170 -11.83 -11.62 1.41
N GLN A 171 -11.36 -10.44 1.83
CA GLN A 171 -12.21 -9.42 2.45
C GLN A 171 -13.13 -8.73 1.44
N VAL A 172 -12.73 -8.68 0.16
CA VAL A 172 -13.50 -8.09 -0.94
C VAL A 172 -14.36 -9.15 -1.63
N TYR A 173 -13.76 -10.31 -1.89
CA TYR A 173 -14.39 -11.45 -2.57
C TYR A 173 -14.30 -12.70 -1.68
N PRO A 174 -15.29 -12.92 -0.80
CA PRO A 174 -15.33 -14.13 0.03
C PRO A 174 -15.41 -15.38 -0.86
N SER A 175 -14.59 -16.40 -0.55
CA SER A 175 -14.53 -17.69 -1.27
C SER A 175 -15.66 -18.61 -0.86
#